data_758b86e360bc10a673e2de801e8cd86f
#
_entry.id   758b86e360bc10a673e2de801e8cd86f
#
_cell.length_a   1.000
_cell.length_b   1.000
_cell.length_c   1.000
_cell.angle_alpha   90.00
_cell.angle_beta   90.00
_cell.angle_gamma   90.00
#
_symmetry.space_group_name_H-M   'P 1'
#
loop_
_entity.id
_entity.type
_entity.pdbx_description
1 polymer ?
#
loop_
_entity_poly.entity_id
_entity_poly.type
_entity_poly.pdbx_seq_one_letter_code
_entity_poly.pdbx_strand_id
1 'polypeptide(L)'
;MVFLSELLVIGVLFFCIAKPSTSDEIKTSYLRGTFSIDYSDLNAVVGDADYVFVGTVASEEGTVYKDAVTVETDDGKTREVSGPYTNYTVNVTKNIKGNLVTDTAIPIQKSGGLSEDGSQYFVYEGDELPVVGNEYIFFAYAQPDGSLLISGPVSNMSVSDNTSDIAPFSDSTEYSDIVDAYNNQVDSGRTRFTSSYEAK
;
A
#
# COMPACT_ATOMS: atom_id res chain seq x y z
N MET A 1 -63.44 43.82 30.68
CA MET A 1 -62.60 42.76 31.24
C MET A 1 -61.74 42.23 30.11
N VAL A 2 -60.54 42.76 29.94
CA VAL A 2 -59.65 42.44 28.83
C VAL A 2 -58.50 41.64 29.38
N PHE A 3 -58.34 40.39 28.99
CA PHE A 3 -57.20 39.53 29.34
C PHE A 3 -56.09 39.77 28.32
N LEU A 4 -54.98 40.33 28.77
CA LEU A 4 -53.72 40.44 28.04
C LEU A 4 -52.96 39.12 28.17
N SER A 5 -52.75 38.42 27.10
CA SER A 5 -51.92 37.23 27.02
C SER A 5 -50.50 37.62 26.64
N GLU A 6 -49.57 37.55 27.59
CA GLU A 6 -48.14 37.73 27.30
C GLU A 6 -47.55 36.51 26.68
N LEU A 7 -47.00 36.66 25.47
CA LEU A 7 -46.31 35.62 24.71
C LEU A 7 -44.80 35.68 25.05
N LEU A 8 -44.35 34.74 25.86
CA LEU A 8 -42.94 34.60 26.24
C LEU A 8 -42.18 33.89 25.10
N VAL A 9 -41.38 34.66 24.34
CA VAL A 9 -40.48 34.10 23.31
C VAL A 9 -39.16 33.70 23.94
N ILE A 10 -38.93 32.39 24.14
CA ILE A 10 -37.65 31.83 24.61
C ILE A 10 -36.73 31.70 23.38
N GLY A 11 -35.80 32.61 23.25
CA GLY A 11 -34.74 32.53 22.24
C GLY A 11 -33.70 31.48 22.66
N VAL A 12 -33.67 30.33 21.95
CA VAL A 12 -32.61 29.35 22.10
C VAL A 12 -31.41 29.83 21.30
N LEU A 13 -30.37 30.35 21.98
CA LEU A 13 -29.07 30.63 21.35
C LEU A 13 -28.37 29.27 21.07
N PHE A 14 -28.34 28.87 19.80
CA PHE A 14 -27.48 27.79 19.33
C PHE A 14 -26.03 28.30 19.29
N PHE A 15 -25.24 27.96 20.28
CA PHE A 15 -23.79 28.19 20.26
C PHE A 15 -23.16 27.09 19.38
N CYS A 16 -22.93 27.38 18.10
CA CYS A 16 -22.08 26.53 17.28
C CYS A 16 -20.65 26.65 17.76
N ILE A 17 -20.20 25.69 18.58
CA ILE A 17 -18.78 25.49 18.87
C ILE A 17 -18.18 24.88 17.60
N ALA A 18 -17.60 25.74 16.74
CA ALA A 18 -16.72 25.28 15.68
C ALA A 18 -15.50 24.58 16.34
N LYS A 19 -15.42 23.26 16.24
CA LYS A 19 -14.18 22.54 16.54
C LYS A 19 -13.12 23.03 15.55
N PRO A 20 -11.92 23.45 16.00
CA PRO A 20 -10.82 23.66 15.06
C PRO A 20 -10.47 22.31 14.48
N SER A 21 -10.76 22.12 13.19
CA SER A 21 -10.29 20.99 12.38
C SER A 21 -8.88 21.37 11.89
N THR A 22 -7.89 21.23 12.74
CA THR A 22 -6.51 21.01 12.33
C THR A 22 -6.30 19.50 12.33
N SER A 23 -6.67 18.83 11.26
CA SER A 23 -6.00 17.59 10.90
C SER A 23 -4.62 18.03 10.45
N ASP A 24 -3.62 17.92 11.31
CA ASP A 24 -2.22 17.92 10.88
C ASP A 24 -2.10 16.73 9.93
N GLU A 25 -2.04 17.02 8.65
CA GLU A 25 -1.86 16.01 7.61
C GLU A 25 -0.46 15.41 7.81
N ILE A 26 -0.40 14.10 8.14
CA ILE A 26 0.87 13.41 8.40
C ILE A 26 1.70 13.47 7.11
N LYS A 27 2.88 14.06 7.21
CA LYS A 27 3.78 14.27 6.07
C LYS A 27 4.29 12.93 5.52
N THR A 28 4.39 12.80 4.20
CA THR A 28 5.08 11.69 3.54
C THR A 28 6.51 12.06 3.18
N SER A 29 7.47 11.24 3.57
CA SER A 29 8.88 11.31 3.21
C SER A 29 9.23 10.19 2.24
N TYR A 30 9.82 10.56 1.10
CA TYR A 30 10.16 9.59 0.06
C TYR A 30 11.58 9.08 0.24
N LEU A 31 11.71 7.73 0.27
CA LEU A 31 12.98 7.03 0.32
C LEU A 31 13.54 6.86 -1.09
N ARG A 32 14.83 7.08 -1.23
CA ARG A 32 15.57 6.80 -2.45
C ARG A 32 16.50 5.61 -2.21
N GLY A 33 16.48 4.67 -3.15
CA GLY A 33 17.31 3.48 -3.11
C GLY A 33 18.06 3.26 -4.42
N THR A 34 19.07 2.42 -4.37
CA THR A 34 19.69 1.85 -5.56
C THR A 34 19.14 0.43 -5.72
N PHE A 35 18.61 0.12 -6.89
CA PHE A 35 17.97 -1.15 -7.17
C PHE A 35 18.77 -1.91 -8.22
N SER A 36 18.66 -3.24 -8.22
CA SER A 36 19.38 -4.13 -9.14
C SER A 36 18.70 -4.27 -10.51
N ILE A 37 17.46 -3.81 -10.62
CA ILE A 37 16.69 -3.83 -11.87
C ILE A 37 16.27 -2.43 -12.29
N ASP A 38 15.96 -2.25 -13.57
CA ASP A 38 15.36 -1.02 -14.08
C ASP A 38 13.84 -1.04 -13.87
N TYR A 39 13.36 -0.24 -12.93
CA TYR A 39 11.92 -0.14 -12.64
C TYR A 39 11.12 0.61 -13.71
N SER A 40 11.75 1.21 -14.71
CA SER A 40 11.07 1.76 -15.88
C SER A 40 10.77 0.70 -16.95
N ASP A 41 11.36 -0.50 -16.85
CA ASP A 41 11.12 -1.65 -17.71
C ASP A 41 10.20 -2.66 -17.02
N LEU A 42 8.94 -2.71 -17.44
CA LEU A 42 7.96 -3.67 -16.91
C LEU A 42 8.37 -5.12 -17.09
N ASN A 43 9.11 -5.46 -18.16
CA ASN A 43 9.58 -6.82 -18.38
C ASN A 43 10.59 -7.23 -17.30
N ALA A 44 11.43 -6.28 -16.85
CA ALA A 44 12.36 -6.51 -15.75
C ALA A 44 11.61 -6.59 -14.40
N VAL A 45 10.64 -5.71 -14.16
CA VAL A 45 9.82 -5.70 -12.92
C VAL A 45 9.04 -7.00 -12.76
N VAL A 46 8.30 -7.43 -13.80
CA VAL A 46 7.57 -8.70 -13.81
C VAL A 46 8.53 -9.88 -13.75
N GLY A 47 9.67 -9.78 -14.43
CA GLY A 47 10.70 -10.80 -14.42
C GLY A 47 11.31 -11.01 -13.03
N ASP A 48 11.51 -9.95 -12.25
CA ASP A 48 12.08 -10.01 -10.91
C ASP A 48 11.09 -10.51 -9.86
N ALA A 49 9.81 -10.12 -9.91
CA ALA A 49 8.79 -10.56 -8.97
C ALA A 49 8.58 -12.09 -9.02
N ASP A 50 8.28 -12.72 -7.87
CA ASP A 50 7.87 -14.13 -7.81
C ASP A 50 6.41 -14.30 -8.19
N TYR A 51 5.57 -13.39 -7.72
CA TYR A 51 4.13 -13.36 -7.95
C TYR A 51 3.71 -11.98 -8.48
N VAL A 52 2.86 -11.99 -9.51
CA VAL A 52 2.18 -10.79 -10.00
C VAL A 52 0.70 -11.09 -10.02
N PHE A 53 -0.08 -10.30 -9.30
CA PHE A 53 -1.51 -10.57 -9.14
C PHE A 53 -2.32 -9.30 -8.95
N VAL A 54 -3.58 -9.38 -9.32
CA VAL A 54 -4.58 -8.36 -8.99
C VAL A 54 -5.22 -8.73 -7.66
N GLY A 55 -5.42 -7.77 -6.79
CA GLY A 55 -6.07 -8.02 -5.52
C GLY A 55 -6.64 -6.78 -4.87
N THR A 56 -7.72 -6.97 -4.11
CA THR A 56 -8.36 -5.94 -3.31
C THR A 56 -7.83 -5.98 -1.88
N VAL A 57 -7.41 -4.83 -1.35
CA VAL A 57 -6.96 -4.72 0.04
C VAL A 57 -8.14 -4.90 0.99
N ALA A 58 -8.12 -5.99 1.77
CA ALA A 58 -9.18 -6.31 2.70
C ALA A 58 -9.03 -5.59 4.04
N SER A 59 -7.78 -5.48 4.55
CA SER A 59 -7.49 -4.77 5.79
C SER A 59 -6.03 -4.29 5.85
N GLU A 60 -5.79 -3.29 6.68
CA GLU A 60 -4.47 -2.86 7.15
C GLU A 60 -4.32 -3.28 8.62
N GLU A 61 -3.27 -4.05 8.92
CA GLU A 61 -3.03 -4.64 10.24
C GLU A 61 -2.01 -3.84 11.07
N GLY A 62 -1.59 -2.68 10.55
CA GLY A 62 -0.63 -1.78 11.18
C GLY A 62 0.82 -1.98 10.75
N THR A 63 1.70 -1.12 11.29
CA THR A 63 3.11 -1.03 10.95
C THR A 63 3.98 -1.75 11.97
N VAL A 64 4.97 -2.51 11.49
CA VAL A 64 6.05 -3.12 12.28
C VAL A 64 7.39 -2.52 11.85
N TYR A 65 8.39 -2.57 12.74
CA TYR A 65 9.70 -1.96 12.49
C TYR A 65 10.76 -3.03 12.46
N LYS A 66 11.55 -3.06 11.38
CA LYS A 66 12.56 -4.08 11.11
C LYS A 66 13.86 -3.46 10.60
N ASP A 67 14.86 -4.32 10.44
CA ASP A 67 16.15 -3.97 9.81
C ASP A 67 16.82 -2.76 10.46
N ALA A 68 16.90 -2.79 11.80
CA ALA A 68 17.51 -1.74 12.58
C ALA A 68 18.96 -1.48 12.13
N VAL A 69 19.24 -0.23 11.78
CA VAL A 69 20.58 0.25 11.44
C VAL A 69 21.01 1.33 12.44
N THR A 70 22.29 1.31 12.80
CA THR A 70 22.86 2.38 13.63
C THR A 70 23.28 3.54 12.73
N VAL A 71 22.68 4.71 12.96
CA VAL A 71 23.01 5.95 12.25
C VAL A 71 23.70 6.93 13.21
N GLU A 72 24.69 7.68 12.72
CA GLU A 72 25.28 8.78 13.45
C GLU A 72 24.44 10.04 13.22
N THR A 73 24.14 10.74 14.32
CA THR A 73 23.38 11.99 14.31
C THR A 73 24.34 13.20 14.24
N ASP A 74 23.85 14.36 13.83
CA ASP A 74 24.64 15.59 13.63
C ASP A 74 25.41 16.03 14.91
N ASP A 75 25.00 15.57 16.08
CA ASP A 75 25.66 15.83 17.37
C ASP A 75 26.72 14.76 17.72
N GLY A 76 27.05 13.87 16.77
CA GLY A 76 28.05 12.81 16.92
C GLY A 76 27.64 11.63 17.80
N LYS A 77 26.34 11.53 18.14
CA LYS A 77 25.78 10.35 18.82
C LYS A 77 25.28 9.34 17.80
N THR A 78 25.11 8.12 18.25
CA THR A 78 24.50 7.06 17.46
C THR A 78 23.08 6.79 17.94
N ARG A 79 22.18 6.48 16.99
CA ARG A 79 20.85 5.93 17.29
C ARG A 79 20.52 4.77 16.37
N GLU A 80 19.71 3.84 16.85
CA GLU A 80 19.13 2.82 15.99
C GLU A 80 17.89 3.40 15.28
N VAL A 81 17.76 3.09 13.98
CA VAL A 81 16.62 3.45 13.15
C VAL A 81 16.16 2.19 12.44
N SER A 82 14.91 1.83 12.62
CA SER A 82 14.29 0.70 11.96
C SER A 82 13.39 1.16 10.82
N GLY A 83 13.35 0.38 9.74
CA GLY A 83 12.46 0.63 8.61
C GLY A 83 11.02 0.25 8.97
N PRO A 84 10.01 1.07 8.62
CA PRO A 84 8.61 0.69 8.76
C PRO A 84 8.21 -0.30 7.67
N TYR A 85 7.41 -1.30 8.07
CA TYR A 85 6.74 -2.25 7.19
C TYR A 85 5.28 -2.34 7.59
N THR A 86 4.37 -2.11 6.66
CA THR A 86 2.93 -2.17 6.92
C THR A 86 2.38 -3.53 6.50
N ASN A 87 1.65 -4.17 7.40
CA ASN A 87 1.01 -5.45 7.15
C ASN A 87 -0.41 -5.22 6.62
N TYR A 88 -0.77 -5.96 5.58
CA TYR A 88 -2.09 -5.96 4.97
C TYR A 88 -2.60 -7.39 4.82
N THR A 89 -3.92 -7.53 4.66
CA THR A 89 -4.52 -8.71 4.04
C THR A 89 -5.14 -8.34 2.71
N VAL A 90 -5.00 -9.21 1.71
CA VAL A 90 -5.45 -8.96 0.34
C VAL A 90 -6.24 -10.14 -0.18
N ASN A 91 -7.41 -9.87 -0.76
CA ASN A 91 -8.16 -10.85 -1.55
C ASN A 91 -7.58 -10.88 -2.96
N VAL A 92 -6.91 -11.97 -3.33
CA VAL A 92 -6.43 -12.16 -4.70
C VAL A 92 -7.61 -12.39 -5.62
N THR A 93 -7.78 -11.51 -6.61
CA THR A 93 -8.87 -11.61 -7.60
C THR A 93 -8.41 -12.29 -8.88
N LYS A 94 -7.11 -12.13 -9.24
CA LYS A 94 -6.55 -12.74 -10.45
C LYS A 94 -5.03 -12.92 -10.34
N ASN A 95 -4.53 -14.10 -10.64
CA ASN A 95 -3.10 -14.35 -10.82
C ASN A 95 -2.67 -14.02 -12.26
N ILE A 96 -1.54 -13.31 -12.42
CA ILE A 96 -0.87 -13.05 -13.71
C ILE A 96 0.41 -13.88 -13.76
N LYS A 97 1.21 -13.89 -12.68
CA LYS A 97 2.40 -14.71 -12.50
C LYS A 97 2.32 -15.45 -11.18
N GLY A 98 2.65 -16.74 -11.14
CA GLY A 98 2.46 -17.60 -9.99
C GLY A 98 1.00 -18.04 -9.82
N ASN A 99 0.70 -18.71 -8.71
CA ASN A 99 -0.62 -19.30 -8.45
C ASN A 99 -0.99 -19.18 -6.97
N LEU A 100 -1.26 -17.95 -6.51
CA LEU A 100 -1.72 -17.71 -5.15
C LEU A 100 -3.19 -18.13 -4.98
N VAL A 101 -3.56 -18.55 -3.77
CA VAL A 101 -4.96 -18.88 -3.43
C VAL A 101 -5.88 -17.66 -3.62
N THR A 102 -7.10 -17.90 -4.12
CA THR A 102 -8.09 -16.85 -4.41
C THR A 102 -9.36 -16.98 -3.59
N ASP A 103 -9.48 -18.01 -2.76
CA ASP A 103 -10.66 -18.32 -1.95
C ASP A 103 -10.58 -17.76 -0.52
N THR A 104 -9.43 -17.23 -0.14
CA THR A 104 -9.20 -16.63 1.17
C THR A 104 -8.23 -15.43 1.04
N ALA A 105 -8.40 -14.44 1.91
CA ALA A 105 -7.48 -13.32 2.00
C ALA A 105 -6.10 -13.82 2.48
N ILE A 106 -5.04 -13.31 1.86
CA ILE A 106 -3.66 -13.65 2.19
C ILE A 106 -2.96 -12.46 2.83
N PRO A 107 -2.08 -12.67 3.82
CA PRO A 107 -1.27 -11.61 4.38
C PRO A 107 -0.13 -11.25 3.41
N ILE A 108 0.10 -9.95 3.29
CA ILE A 108 1.27 -9.37 2.62
C ILE A 108 1.91 -8.34 3.53
N GLN A 109 3.20 -8.14 3.37
CA GLN A 109 3.93 -7.08 4.03
C GLN A 109 4.45 -6.08 3.00
N LYS A 110 4.14 -4.80 3.20
CA LYS A 110 4.60 -3.69 2.36
C LYS A 110 5.76 -2.96 3.01
N SER A 111 6.87 -2.80 2.30
CA SER A 111 7.96 -1.92 2.72
C SER A 111 7.47 -0.47 2.67
N GLY A 112 7.55 0.22 3.79
CA GLY A 112 7.00 1.55 4.00
C GLY A 112 5.90 1.56 5.06
N GLY A 113 5.53 2.74 5.52
CA GLY A 113 4.50 2.93 6.55
C GLY A 113 4.78 4.10 7.46
N LEU A 114 4.01 4.21 8.53
CA LEU A 114 4.14 5.26 9.53
C LEU A 114 5.46 5.11 10.30
N SER A 115 6.17 6.21 10.55
CA SER A 115 7.35 6.22 11.42
C SER A 115 7.01 5.79 12.85
N GLU A 116 8.00 5.27 13.59
CA GLU A 116 7.80 4.78 14.96
C GLU A 116 7.25 5.85 15.91
N ASP A 117 7.61 7.11 15.69
CA ASP A 117 7.11 8.26 16.45
C ASP A 117 5.76 8.81 15.93
N GLY A 118 5.21 8.22 14.87
CA GLY A 118 3.94 8.63 14.27
C GLY A 118 3.98 9.96 13.53
N SER A 119 5.14 10.55 13.28
CA SER A 119 5.27 11.91 12.75
C SER A 119 5.18 11.99 11.22
N GLN A 120 5.48 10.89 10.51
CA GLN A 120 5.51 10.87 9.04
C GLN A 120 5.37 9.47 8.48
N TYR A 121 4.94 9.39 7.23
CA TYR A 121 5.02 8.16 6.44
C TYR A 121 6.35 8.10 5.68
N PHE A 122 6.91 6.89 5.58
CA PHE A 122 8.02 6.58 4.69
C PHE A 122 7.55 5.68 3.56
N VAL A 123 7.81 6.08 2.32
CA VAL A 123 7.46 5.33 1.09
C VAL A 123 8.60 5.48 0.10
N TYR A 124 8.87 4.49 -0.75
CA TYR A 124 9.83 4.67 -1.83
C TYR A 124 9.35 5.69 -2.85
N GLU A 125 10.28 6.47 -3.45
CA GLU A 125 9.96 7.39 -4.53
C GLU A 125 9.36 6.60 -5.71
N GLY A 126 8.18 7.00 -6.18
CA GLY A 126 7.42 6.31 -7.23
C GLY A 126 6.54 5.16 -6.75
N ASP A 127 6.40 4.98 -5.44
CA ASP A 127 5.57 3.94 -4.83
C ASP A 127 4.50 4.57 -3.93
N GLU A 128 3.51 3.76 -3.51
CA GLU A 128 2.42 4.19 -2.62
C GLU A 128 2.06 3.10 -1.60
N LEU A 129 1.46 3.51 -0.49
CA LEU A 129 0.86 2.57 0.46
C LEU A 129 -0.53 2.17 -0.04
N PRO A 130 -0.84 0.86 -0.08
CA PRO A 130 -2.17 0.41 -0.47
C PRO A 130 -3.26 0.91 0.48
N VAL A 131 -4.43 1.26 -0.06
CA VAL A 131 -5.59 1.75 0.68
C VAL A 131 -6.63 0.64 0.77
N VAL A 132 -7.20 0.43 1.97
CA VAL A 132 -8.24 -0.57 2.21
C VAL A 132 -9.45 -0.33 1.31
N GLY A 133 -9.93 -1.38 0.66
CA GLY A 133 -11.06 -1.35 -0.27
C GLY A 133 -10.66 -1.12 -1.72
N ASN A 134 -9.45 -0.64 -1.99
CA ASN A 134 -8.97 -0.42 -3.36
C ASN A 134 -8.33 -1.67 -3.95
N GLU A 135 -8.32 -1.75 -5.27
CA GLU A 135 -7.73 -2.84 -6.03
C GLU A 135 -6.40 -2.39 -6.66
N TYR A 136 -5.41 -3.28 -6.63
CA TYR A 136 -4.06 -3.03 -7.14
C TYR A 136 -3.55 -4.23 -7.93
N ILE A 137 -2.60 -3.98 -8.83
CA ILE A 137 -1.66 -5.00 -9.29
C ILE A 137 -0.49 -5.00 -8.31
N PHE A 138 -0.20 -6.15 -7.70
CA PHE A 138 0.90 -6.33 -6.77
C PHE A 138 2.04 -7.10 -7.42
N PHE A 139 3.28 -6.66 -7.15
CA PHE A 139 4.52 -7.37 -7.50
C PHE A 139 5.15 -7.87 -6.20
N ALA A 140 5.02 -9.17 -5.94
CA ALA A 140 5.35 -9.76 -4.66
C ALA A 140 6.56 -10.68 -4.73
N TYR A 141 7.33 -10.66 -3.65
CA TYR A 141 8.54 -11.44 -3.45
C TYR A 141 8.31 -12.44 -2.30
N ALA A 142 8.38 -13.74 -2.60
CA ALA A 142 8.35 -14.75 -1.56
C ALA A 142 9.62 -14.68 -0.72
N GLN A 143 9.46 -14.76 0.59
CA GLN A 143 10.55 -14.77 1.56
C GLN A 143 10.93 -16.21 1.93
N PRO A 144 12.10 -16.45 2.54
CA PRO A 144 12.52 -17.80 2.95
C PRO A 144 11.54 -18.52 3.88
N ASP A 145 10.74 -17.76 4.65
CA ASP A 145 9.68 -18.29 5.53
C ASP A 145 8.33 -18.52 4.83
N GLY A 146 8.26 -18.22 3.53
CA GLY A 146 7.05 -18.35 2.71
C GLY A 146 6.09 -17.15 2.80
N SER A 147 6.42 -16.10 3.56
CA SER A 147 5.65 -14.86 3.57
C SER A 147 5.84 -14.08 2.25
N LEU A 148 4.99 -13.09 2.00
CA LEU A 148 5.03 -12.25 0.81
C LEU A 148 5.43 -10.81 1.19
N LEU A 149 6.48 -10.30 0.54
CA LEU A 149 6.95 -8.93 0.66
C LEU A 149 6.62 -8.16 -0.63
N ILE A 150 6.08 -6.96 -0.47
CA ILE A 150 5.88 -5.96 -1.52
C ILE A 150 6.88 -4.84 -1.25
N SER A 151 7.85 -4.61 -2.12
CA SER A 151 8.93 -3.65 -1.86
C SER A 151 9.53 -3.07 -3.14
N GLY A 152 9.94 -1.82 -3.06
CA GLY A 152 10.59 -1.07 -4.14
C GLY A 152 9.64 -0.14 -4.89
N PRO A 153 10.15 0.70 -5.78
CA PRO A 153 9.34 1.54 -6.67
C PRO A 153 8.40 0.68 -7.52
N VAL A 154 7.18 1.18 -7.74
CA VAL A 154 6.19 0.49 -8.58
C VAL A 154 5.86 -0.93 -8.10
N SER A 155 5.98 -1.19 -6.79
CA SER A 155 5.73 -2.53 -6.24
C SER A 155 4.24 -2.86 -6.09
N ASN A 156 3.37 -1.85 -6.17
CA ASN A 156 1.93 -1.97 -6.38
C ASN A 156 1.45 -0.83 -7.28
N MET A 157 0.58 -1.13 -8.21
CA MET A 157 -0.01 -0.16 -9.13
C MET A 157 -1.50 -0.11 -8.88
N SER A 158 -2.02 1.11 -8.58
CA SER A 158 -3.46 1.31 -8.41
C SER A 158 -4.17 0.96 -9.71
N VAL A 159 -5.19 0.13 -9.61
CA VAL A 159 -6.14 -0.07 -10.70
C VAL A 159 -7.02 1.16 -10.69
N SER A 160 -6.78 2.11 -11.61
CA SER A 160 -7.48 3.40 -11.60
C SER A 160 -8.98 3.19 -11.61
N ASP A 161 -9.63 3.83 -10.62
CA ASP A 161 -11.07 4.04 -10.57
C ASP A 161 -11.51 4.91 -11.77
N ASN A 162 -11.55 4.32 -12.95
CA ASN A 162 -12.37 4.85 -14.00
C ASN A 162 -13.83 4.63 -13.57
N THR A 163 -14.29 5.51 -12.68
CA THR A 163 -15.65 5.53 -12.08
C THR A 163 -16.76 5.82 -13.10
N SER A 164 -16.52 5.54 -14.35
CA SER A 164 -17.56 5.57 -15.37
C SER A 164 -17.35 4.42 -16.36
N ASP A 165 -18.24 3.45 -16.21
CA ASP A 165 -18.59 2.40 -17.17
C ASP A 165 -17.77 1.08 -17.16
N ILE A 166 -18.21 0.15 -16.25
CA ILE A 166 -18.62 -1.23 -16.57
C ILE A 166 -17.62 -2.14 -17.33
N ALA A 167 -16.41 -1.72 -17.63
CA ALA A 167 -15.43 -2.65 -18.18
C ALA A 167 -14.67 -3.30 -17.02
N PRO A 168 -14.57 -4.64 -16.94
CA PRO A 168 -13.71 -5.30 -15.97
C PRO A 168 -12.26 -4.86 -16.19
N PHE A 169 -11.49 -4.73 -15.11
CA PHE A 169 -10.06 -4.35 -15.16
C PHE A 169 -9.25 -5.20 -16.17
N SER A 170 -9.65 -6.46 -16.38
CA SER A 170 -9.04 -7.32 -17.41
C SER A 170 -9.04 -6.75 -18.84
N ASP A 171 -9.80 -5.70 -19.08
CA ASP A 171 -9.91 -5.04 -20.39
C ASP A 171 -9.15 -3.70 -20.41
N SER A 172 -8.44 -3.34 -19.33
CA SER A 172 -7.63 -2.12 -19.27
C SER A 172 -6.31 -2.27 -20.02
N THR A 173 -5.75 -1.14 -20.47
CA THR A 173 -4.44 -1.08 -21.12
C THR A 173 -3.35 -1.53 -20.14
N GLU A 174 -3.44 -1.10 -18.87
CA GLU A 174 -2.49 -1.43 -17.81
C GLU A 174 -2.41 -2.94 -17.58
N TYR A 175 -3.55 -3.61 -17.55
CA TYR A 175 -3.58 -5.08 -17.44
C TYR A 175 -2.93 -5.76 -18.65
N SER A 176 -3.24 -5.29 -19.86
CA SER A 176 -2.66 -5.81 -21.10
C SER A 176 -1.14 -5.66 -21.10
N ASP A 177 -0.62 -4.49 -20.68
CA ASP A 177 0.81 -4.21 -20.63
C ASP A 177 1.54 -5.14 -19.63
N ILE A 178 0.92 -5.44 -18.48
CA ILE A 178 1.49 -6.37 -17.50
C ILE A 178 1.47 -7.82 -18.01
N VAL A 179 0.41 -8.24 -18.71
CA VAL A 179 0.36 -9.57 -19.33
C VAL A 179 1.40 -9.70 -20.44
N ASP A 180 1.59 -8.66 -21.24
CA ASP A 180 2.62 -8.62 -22.28
C ASP A 180 4.02 -8.63 -21.65
N ALA A 181 4.23 -7.89 -20.57
CA ALA A 181 5.48 -7.93 -19.80
C ALA A 181 5.76 -9.32 -19.20
N TYR A 182 4.74 -10.03 -18.74
CA TYR A 182 4.88 -11.41 -18.27
C TYR A 182 5.32 -12.36 -19.40
N ASN A 183 4.77 -12.21 -20.59
CA ASN A 183 5.15 -13.01 -21.74
C ASN A 183 6.58 -12.71 -22.24
N ASN A 184 7.09 -11.51 -21.98
CA ASN A 184 8.41 -11.03 -22.39
C ASN A 184 9.36 -10.78 -21.23
N GLN A 185 9.08 -11.35 -20.04
CA GLN A 185 9.81 -11.10 -18.82
C GLN A 185 11.30 -11.40 -18.91
N VAL A 186 12.10 -10.59 -18.25
CA VAL A 186 13.57 -10.73 -18.15
C VAL A 186 13.93 -11.29 -16.79
N ASP A 187 14.54 -12.47 -16.74
CA ASP A 187 14.95 -13.08 -15.48
C ASP A 187 16.11 -12.27 -14.86
N SER A 188 15.93 -11.84 -13.61
CA SER A 188 16.95 -11.12 -12.84
C SER A 188 18.06 -12.02 -12.28
N GLY A 189 17.90 -13.33 -12.34
CA GLY A 189 18.87 -14.33 -11.84
C GLY A 189 18.95 -14.41 -10.31
N ARG A 190 18.05 -13.76 -9.57
CA ARG A 190 18.02 -13.84 -8.09
C ARG A 190 17.55 -15.19 -7.59
N THR A 191 17.90 -15.54 -6.35
CA THR A 191 17.33 -16.71 -5.67
C THR A 191 15.84 -16.46 -5.41
N ARG A 192 14.99 -17.44 -5.78
CA ARG A 192 13.55 -17.37 -5.61
C ARG A 192 13.09 -18.32 -4.52
N PHE A 193 12.01 -17.92 -3.85
CA PHE A 193 11.33 -18.75 -2.86
C PHE A 193 9.87 -18.97 -3.29
N THR A 194 9.20 -19.89 -2.62
CA THR A 194 7.79 -20.21 -2.86
C THR A 194 6.96 -19.72 -1.69
N SER A 195 5.82 -19.11 -1.97
CA SER A 195 4.91 -18.64 -0.93
C SER A 195 4.18 -19.79 -0.24
N SER A 196 3.95 -19.64 1.06
CA SER A 196 3.05 -20.53 1.82
C SER A 196 1.58 -20.42 1.38
N TYR A 197 1.25 -19.42 0.58
CA TYR A 197 -0.10 -19.15 0.07
C TYR A 197 -0.26 -19.59 -1.40
N GLU A 198 0.65 -20.38 -1.93
CA GLU A 198 0.49 -20.95 -3.27
C GLU A 198 -0.60 -22.03 -3.27
N ALA A 199 -1.50 -21.96 -4.27
CA ALA A 199 -2.55 -22.95 -4.43
C ALA A 199 -1.94 -24.32 -4.82
N LYS A 200 -2.40 -25.37 -4.19
CA LYS A 200 -1.92 -26.76 -4.38
C LYS A 200 -2.58 -27.41 -5.58
#